data_a42b877c9fbd7aa9b66782ca9f3319d6
#
_entry.id   a42b877c9fbd7aa9b66782ca9f3319d6
#
_cell.length_a   1.000
_cell.length_b   1.000
_cell.length_c   1.000
_cell.angle_alpha   90.00
_cell.angle_beta   90.00
_cell.angle_gamma   90.00
#
_symmetry.space_group_name_H-M   'P 1'
#
loop_
_entity.id
_entity.type
_entity.pdbx_description
1 polymer ?
#
loop_
_entity_poly.entity_id
_entity_poly.type
_entity_poly.pdbx_seq_one_letter_code
_entity_poly.pdbx_strand_id
1 'polypeptide(L)'
;MVTGAGSGLGRCTAHELTSLGATLIMVGRNPDKLASVRDELNADYPESADRIGLYACDIRDEASVKQTVAAALADFGRIDGLFNCAGGQFPAKLENISLNGWDAVVRNNLHGTFLMSRECFNQWMASHGGAIVNMLADIWGGMPGMAHSGAARAGVWNLTETAACEWGHAGVRVNAVAPGWIASAGMNSYNEDYLALLRQLKHKVPLQRFGTESELASAAVFLLSEASAFINGTVIRVDGGVPNARHSWPLASAERITEYNGFARYEAPKGLQD
;
A
#
# COMPACT_ATOMS: atom_id res chain seq x y z
N MET A 1 8.67 8.98 0.55
CA MET A 1 9.14 7.66 1.02
C MET A 1 8.07 6.61 0.75
N VAL A 2 8.44 5.43 0.22
CA VAL A 2 7.52 4.33 -0.06
C VAL A 2 8.07 3.06 0.58
N THR A 3 7.33 2.46 1.52
CA THR A 3 7.70 1.17 2.10
C THR A 3 7.16 0.03 1.24
N GLY A 4 7.89 -1.10 1.15
CA GLY A 4 7.54 -2.20 0.26
C GLY A 4 7.73 -1.89 -1.23
N ALA A 5 8.59 -0.93 -1.57
CA ALA A 5 8.78 -0.43 -2.94
C ALA A 5 9.42 -1.43 -3.92
N GLY A 6 9.92 -2.56 -3.43
CA GLY A 6 10.59 -3.57 -4.28
C GLY A 6 9.66 -4.51 -5.05
N SER A 7 8.32 -4.38 -4.96
CA SER A 7 7.38 -5.21 -5.71
C SER A 7 5.94 -4.70 -5.61
N GLY A 8 5.07 -5.18 -6.49
CA GLY A 8 3.62 -5.01 -6.39
C GLY A 8 3.19 -3.56 -6.31
N LEU A 9 2.24 -3.29 -5.43
CA LEU A 9 1.65 -1.95 -5.22
C LEU A 9 2.69 -0.88 -4.89
N GLY A 10 3.71 -1.21 -4.08
CA GLY A 10 4.79 -0.28 -3.75
C GLY A 10 5.67 0.06 -4.95
N ARG A 11 6.01 -0.94 -5.78
CA ARG A 11 6.73 -0.75 -7.05
C ARG A 11 5.91 0.13 -8.00
N CYS A 12 4.63 -0.17 -8.20
CA CYS A 12 3.77 0.60 -9.08
C CYS A 12 3.65 2.06 -8.61
N THR A 13 3.46 2.28 -7.30
CA THR A 13 3.42 3.64 -6.74
C THR A 13 4.76 4.38 -6.92
N ALA A 14 5.89 3.66 -6.80
CA ALA A 14 7.21 4.23 -7.06
C ALA A 14 7.33 4.73 -8.51
N HIS A 15 6.87 3.95 -9.50
CA HIS A 15 6.82 4.37 -10.90
C HIS A 15 5.93 5.61 -11.10
N GLU A 16 4.73 5.63 -10.54
CA GLU A 16 3.84 6.79 -10.68
C GLU A 16 4.42 8.07 -10.05
N LEU A 17 5.00 7.96 -8.85
CA LEU A 17 5.66 9.10 -8.20
C LEU A 17 6.85 9.61 -9.01
N THR A 18 7.67 8.70 -9.57
CA THR A 18 8.82 9.08 -10.39
C THR A 18 8.38 9.75 -11.68
N SER A 19 7.35 9.26 -12.36
CA SER A 19 6.81 9.88 -13.58
C SER A 19 6.30 11.31 -13.36
N LEU A 20 5.90 11.62 -12.12
CA LEU A 20 5.47 12.97 -11.70
C LEU A 20 6.63 13.84 -11.18
N GLY A 21 7.86 13.37 -11.27
CA GLY A 21 9.06 14.13 -10.90
C GLY A 21 9.41 14.10 -9.41
N ALA A 22 8.83 13.21 -8.62
CA ALA A 22 9.15 13.11 -7.19
C ALA A 22 10.57 12.58 -6.96
N THR A 23 11.22 13.06 -5.89
CA THR A 23 12.37 12.39 -5.28
C THR A 23 11.87 11.21 -4.48
N LEU A 24 12.45 10.03 -4.69
CA LEU A 24 11.93 8.78 -4.18
C LEU A 24 12.85 8.12 -3.17
N ILE A 25 12.34 7.85 -1.98
CA ILE A 25 12.99 7.09 -0.93
C ILE A 25 12.31 5.72 -0.88
N MET A 26 12.98 4.70 -1.41
CA MET A 26 12.48 3.33 -1.52
C MET A 26 12.94 2.49 -0.33
N VAL A 27 11.98 1.98 0.44
CA VAL A 27 12.24 1.18 1.64
C VAL A 27 11.74 -0.25 1.48
N GLY A 28 12.57 -1.24 1.82
CA GLY A 28 12.19 -2.65 1.76
C GLY A 28 13.25 -3.56 2.35
N ARG A 29 12.90 -4.80 2.66
CA ARG A 29 13.82 -5.75 3.30
C ARG A 29 14.87 -6.35 2.36
N ASN A 30 14.55 -6.44 1.07
CA ASN A 30 15.42 -7.07 0.09
C ASN A 30 16.06 -5.99 -0.80
N PRO A 31 17.38 -5.74 -0.67
CA PRO A 31 18.07 -4.71 -1.43
C PRO A 31 18.10 -5.02 -2.94
N ASP A 32 18.17 -6.29 -3.34
CA ASP A 32 18.22 -6.66 -4.77
C ASP A 32 16.90 -6.32 -5.48
N LYS A 33 15.76 -6.53 -4.79
CA LYS A 33 14.45 -6.12 -5.33
C LYS A 33 14.32 -4.60 -5.45
N LEU A 34 14.84 -3.85 -4.49
CA LEU A 34 14.86 -2.40 -4.57
C LEU A 34 15.74 -1.93 -5.73
N ALA A 35 16.92 -2.54 -5.89
CA ALA A 35 17.85 -2.24 -7.00
C ALA A 35 17.21 -2.55 -8.36
N SER A 36 16.53 -3.69 -8.50
CA SER A 36 15.81 -4.04 -9.74
C SER A 36 14.76 -2.99 -10.10
N VAL A 37 13.97 -2.52 -9.14
CA VAL A 37 12.96 -1.47 -9.40
C VAL A 37 13.61 -0.13 -9.71
N ARG A 38 14.70 0.25 -9.03
CA ARG A 38 15.46 1.44 -9.39
C ARG A 38 15.96 1.39 -10.84
N ASP A 39 16.48 0.24 -11.27
CA ASP A 39 17.00 0.06 -12.63
C ASP A 39 15.88 0.18 -13.68
N GLU A 40 14.68 -0.30 -13.37
CA GLU A 40 13.48 -0.06 -14.18
C GLU A 40 13.13 1.45 -14.24
N LEU A 41 13.12 2.12 -13.09
CA LEU A 41 12.84 3.55 -13.00
C LEU A 41 13.85 4.38 -13.79
N ASN A 42 15.15 4.06 -13.69
CA ASN A 42 16.20 4.74 -14.44
C ASN A 42 16.09 4.49 -15.95
N ALA A 43 15.60 3.33 -16.37
CA ALA A 43 15.37 3.03 -17.78
C ALA A 43 14.16 3.80 -18.34
N ASP A 44 13.08 3.92 -17.55
CA ASP A 44 11.85 4.59 -17.98
C ASP A 44 11.94 6.13 -17.80
N TYR A 45 12.69 6.60 -16.78
CA TYR A 45 12.83 8.00 -16.40
C TYR A 45 14.30 8.34 -16.11
N PRO A 46 15.17 8.44 -17.14
CA PRO A 46 16.61 8.63 -16.95
C PRO A 46 16.98 9.88 -16.13
N GLU A 47 16.14 10.90 -16.21
CA GLU A 47 16.31 12.16 -15.44
C GLU A 47 16.08 11.99 -13.92
N SER A 48 15.61 10.83 -13.48
CA SER A 48 15.34 10.55 -12.06
C SER A 48 16.53 9.87 -11.33
N ALA A 49 17.60 9.53 -12.03
CA ALA A 49 18.69 8.70 -11.50
C ALA A 49 19.28 9.22 -10.18
N ASP A 50 19.46 10.52 -10.06
CA ASP A 50 20.01 11.18 -8.86
C ASP A 50 18.94 11.45 -7.77
N ARG A 51 17.69 11.07 -8.01
CA ARG A 51 16.54 11.34 -7.12
C ARG A 51 15.98 10.09 -6.47
N ILE A 52 16.68 8.95 -6.56
CA ILE A 52 16.18 7.65 -6.04
C ILE A 52 17.16 7.10 -5.00
N GLY A 53 16.73 7.02 -3.75
CA GLY A 53 17.46 6.38 -2.65
C GLY A 53 16.87 5.02 -2.28
N LEU A 54 17.76 4.06 -1.97
CA LEU A 54 17.39 2.69 -1.60
C LEU A 54 17.82 2.41 -0.16
N TYR A 55 16.86 1.96 0.67
CA TYR A 55 17.10 1.70 2.08
C TYR A 55 16.59 0.30 2.46
N ALA A 56 17.54 -0.58 2.79
CA ALA A 56 17.23 -1.89 3.34
C ALA A 56 16.75 -1.74 4.78
N CYS A 57 15.49 -2.07 5.06
CA CYS A 57 14.89 -1.90 6.37
C CYS A 57 13.84 -2.97 6.65
N ASP A 58 13.90 -3.56 7.83
CA ASP A 58 12.78 -4.30 8.41
C ASP A 58 11.93 -3.34 9.23
N ILE A 59 10.77 -2.98 8.71
CA ILE A 59 9.85 -2.04 9.37
C ILE A 59 9.31 -2.54 10.72
N ARG A 60 9.55 -3.82 11.08
CA ARG A 60 9.17 -4.42 12.37
C ARG A 60 10.20 -4.15 13.48
N ASP A 61 11.37 -3.65 13.10
CA ASP A 61 12.48 -3.30 14.01
C ASP A 61 12.57 -1.78 14.16
N GLU A 62 12.30 -1.32 15.39
CA GLU A 62 12.28 0.11 15.71
C GLU A 62 13.64 0.78 15.47
N ALA A 63 14.74 0.12 15.81
CA ALA A 63 16.07 0.67 15.61
C ALA A 63 16.40 0.82 14.12
N SER A 64 16.06 -0.18 13.31
CA SER A 64 16.20 -0.15 11.84
C SER A 64 15.37 0.97 11.23
N VAL A 65 14.11 1.15 11.64
CA VAL A 65 13.24 2.22 11.16
C VAL A 65 13.82 3.59 11.49
N LYS A 66 14.23 3.81 12.75
CA LYS A 66 14.82 5.07 13.21
C LYS A 66 16.06 5.45 12.40
N GLN A 67 16.96 4.49 12.18
CA GLN A 67 18.18 4.69 11.41
C GLN A 67 17.86 4.97 9.93
N THR A 68 16.90 4.26 9.36
CA THR A 68 16.48 4.43 7.95
C THR A 68 15.93 5.84 7.70
N VAL A 69 15.04 6.32 8.57
CA VAL A 69 14.50 7.69 8.45
C VAL A 69 15.60 8.74 8.60
N ALA A 70 16.51 8.57 9.57
CA ALA A 70 17.64 9.49 9.77
C ALA A 70 18.59 9.50 8.55
N ALA A 71 18.92 8.33 7.98
CA ALA A 71 19.77 8.23 6.79
C ALA A 71 19.12 8.89 5.57
N ALA A 72 17.83 8.64 5.35
CA ALA A 72 17.09 9.26 4.26
C ALA A 72 17.04 10.81 4.40
N LEU A 73 16.91 11.31 5.62
CA LEU A 73 16.98 12.76 5.87
C LEU A 73 18.38 13.34 5.65
N ALA A 74 19.44 12.59 6.01
CA ALA A 74 20.81 13.01 5.73
C ALA A 74 21.10 13.10 4.23
N ASP A 75 20.57 12.15 3.43
CA ASP A 75 20.81 12.09 1.99
C ASP A 75 19.94 13.09 1.20
N PHE A 76 18.68 13.30 1.57
CA PHE A 76 17.71 14.07 0.79
C PHE A 76 17.21 15.34 1.48
N GLY A 77 17.52 15.55 2.75
CA GLY A 77 17.17 16.75 3.52
C GLY A 77 15.70 16.89 3.89
N ARG A 78 14.78 16.06 3.34
CA ARG A 78 13.33 16.18 3.57
C ARG A 78 12.56 14.90 3.33
N ILE A 79 11.41 14.77 3.98
CA ILE A 79 10.40 13.69 3.75
C ILE A 79 9.01 14.32 3.76
N ASP A 80 8.48 14.67 2.59
CA ASP A 80 7.17 15.32 2.46
C ASP A 80 6.01 14.35 2.48
N GLY A 81 6.26 13.11 2.04
CA GLY A 81 5.25 12.08 1.95
C GLY A 81 5.75 10.71 2.39
N LEU A 82 4.89 9.97 3.07
CA LEU A 82 5.11 8.57 3.44
C LEU A 82 3.95 7.71 2.94
N PHE A 83 4.24 6.71 2.12
CA PHE A 83 3.30 5.64 1.80
C PHE A 83 3.68 4.36 2.53
N ASN A 84 2.90 4.00 3.53
CA ASN A 84 3.02 2.74 4.26
C ASN A 84 2.39 1.60 3.47
N CYS A 85 3.09 1.12 2.45
CA CYS A 85 2.64 0.05 1.57
C CYS A 85 3.19 -1.34 1.96
N ALA A 86 4.31 -1.39 2.69
CA ALA A 86 4.86 -2.65 3.16
C ALA A 86 3.87 -3.41 4.03
N GLY A 87 3.69 -4.68 3.72
CA GLY A 87 2.77 -5.55 4.42
C GLY A 87 2.86 -6.98 3.90
N GLY A 88 1.98 -7.82 4.39
CA GLY A 88 1.87 -9.20 3.94
C GLY A 88 0.82 -9.96 4.73
N GLN A 89 0.33 -11.02 4.12
CA GLN A 89 -0.70 -11.89 4.67
C GLN A 89 -0.63 -13.26 4.01
N PHE A 90 -1.30 -14.23 4.58
CA PHE A 90 -1.46 -15.55 4.00
C PHE A 90 -2.87 -16.10 4.30
N PRO A 91 -3.46 -16.88 3.38
CA PRO A 91 -4.77 -17.46 3.61
C PRO A 91 -4.71 -18.56 4.68
N ALA A 92 -5.55 -18.46 5.71
CA ALA A 92 -5.76 -19.50 6.71
C ALA A 92 -7.11 -19.31 7.39
N LYS A 93 -7.81 -20.42 7.71
CA LYS A 93 -8.99 -20.35 8.57
C LYS A 93 -8.59 -19.89 9.96
N LEU A 94 -9.47 -19.15 10.65
CA LEU A 94 -9.18 -18.53 11.94
C LEU A 94 -8.62 -19.54 12.95
N GLU A 95 -9.23 -20.72 13.06
CA GLU A 95 -8.82 -21.78 13.96
C GLU A 95 -7.44 -22.39 13.64
N ASN A 96 -6.93 -22.17 12.43
CA ASN A 96 -5.64 -22.71 11.97
C ASN A 96 -4.51 -21.67 11.96
N ILE A 97 -4.79 -20.44 12.37
CA ILE A 97 -3.75 -19.39 12.47
C ILE A 97 -2.93 -19.66 13.75
N SER A 98 -1.65 -20.01 13.58
CA SER A 98 -0.74 -20.11 14.72
C SER A 98 -0.44 -18.73 15.31
N LEU A 99 -0.07 -18.69 16.61
CA LEU A 99 0.32 -17.43 17.27
C LEU A 99 1.48 -16.75 16.52
N ASN A 100 2.49 -17.51 16.10
CA ASN A 100 3.60 -16.95 15.31
C ASN A 100 3.14 -16.36 13.96
N GLY A 101 2.19 -17.02 13.30
CA GLY A 101 1.59 -16.49 12.05
C GLY A 101 0.78 -15.23 12.29
N TRP A 102 0.00 -15.20 13.38
CA TRP A 102 -0.71 -14.01 13.83
C TRP A 102 0.24 -12.84 14.07
N ASP A 103 1.25 -13.06 14.91
CA ASP A 103 2.23 -12.05 15.30
C ASP A 103 3.03 -11.54 14.09
N ALA A 104 3.42 -12.43 13.17
CA ALA A 104 4.14 -12.04 11.97
C ALA A 104 3.34 -11.03 11.12
N VAL A 105 2.02 -11.27 10.96
CA VAL A 105 1.15 -10.38 10.16
C VAL A 105 0.84 -9.10 10.92
N VAL A 106 0.52 -9.15 12.20
CA VAL A 106 0.24 -7.95 13.02
C VAL A 106 1.49 -7.06 13.12
N ARG A 107 2.65 -7.63 13.39
CA ARG A 107 3.91 -6.87 13.47
C ARG A 107 4.27 -6.22 12.12
N ASN A 108 4.04 -6.91 11.01
CA ASN A 108 4.35 -6.34 9.70
C ASN A 108 3.36 -5.24 9.31
N ASN A 109 2.05 -5.49 9.45
CA ASN A 109 1.02 -4.60 8.92
C ASN A 109 0.67 -3.45 9.85
N LEU A 110 0.64 -3.67 11.19
CA LEU A 110 0.25 -2.66 12.16
C LEU A 110 1.45 -2.00 12.83
N HIS A 111 2.35 -2.79 13.46
CA HIS A 111 3.50 -2.19 14.14
C HIS A 111 4.44 -1.48 13.17
N GLY A 112 4.71 -2.09 12.00
CA GLY A 112 5.55 -1.47 10.98
C GLY A 112 4.99 -0.14 10.48
N THR A 113 3.68 -0.07 10.23
CA THR A 113 3.00 1.18 9.86
C THR A 113 3.11 2.23 10.97
N PHE A 114 2.90 1.83 12.21
CA PHE A 114 3.06 2.72 13.37
C PHE A 114 4.49 3.26 13.48
N LEU A 115 5.50 2.39 13.45
CA LEU A 115 6.90 2.78 13.60
C LEU A 115 7.35 3.74 12.49
N MET A 116 7.05 3.43 11.23
CA MET A 116 7.39 4.29 10.10
C MET A 116 6.71 5.66 10.20
N SER A 117 5.42 5.69 10.52
CA SER A 117 4.66 6.95 10.65
C SER A 117 5.20 7.79 11.79
N ARG A 118 5.44 7.20 12.97
CA ARG A 118 5.97 7.88 14.15
C ARG A 118 7.36 8.47 13.90
N GLU A 119 8.26 7.71 13.27
CA GLU A 119 9.61 8.20 13.03
C GLU A 119 9.67 9.28 11.95
N CYS A 120 8.88 9.18 10.89
CA CYS A 120 8.76 10.27 9.90
C CYS A 120 8.17 11.54 10.54
N PHE A 121 7.18 11.39 11.44
CA PHE A 121 6.63 12.51 12.17
C PHE A 121 7.67 13.14 13.09
N ASN A 122 8.27 12.35 14.00
CA ASN A 122 9.17 12.86 15.02
C ASN A 122 10.45 13.50 14.45
N GLN A 123 11.02 12.93 13.39
CA GLN A 123 12.29 13.38 12.84
C GLN A 123 12.15 14.50 11.81
N TRP A 124 10.94 14.68 11.23
CA TRP A 124 10.76 15.69 10.16
C TRP A 124 9.38 16.36 10.17
N MET A 125 8.30 15.62 10.04
CA MET A 125 6.98 16.17 9.71
C MET A 125 6.39 17.03 10.83
N ALA A 126 6.75 16.80 12.10
CA ALA A 126 6.31 17.62 13.23
C ALA A 126 6.65 19.11 13.07
N SER A 127 7.73 19.44 12.36
CA SER A 127 8.18 20.82 12.16
C SER A 127 7.97 21.33 10.73
N HIS A 128 7.63 20.47 9.76
CA HIS A 128 7.60 20.82 8.35
C HIS A 128 6.26 20.48 7.66
N GLY A 129 5.36 19.78 8.34
CA GLY A 129 4.16 19.23 7.70
C GLY A 129 4.46 18.03 6.82
N GLY A 130 3.43 17.52 6.14
CA GLY A 130 3.56 16.39 5.22
C GLY A 130 2.28 15.62 5.00
N ALA A 131 2.38 14.50 4.30
CA ALA A 131 1.27 13.59 4.05
C ALA A 131 1.66 12.13 4.30
N ILE A 132 0.85 11.42 5.06
CA ILE A 132 0.99 9.98 5.30
C ILE A 132 -0.20 9.26 4.70
N VAL A 133 0.06 8.23 3.91
CA VAL A 133 -0.96 7.34 3.37
C VAL A 133 -0.70 5.93 3.87
N ASN A 134 -1.70 5.33 4.50
CA ASN A 134 -1.61 3.98 5.04
C ASN A 134 -2.35 2.97 4.17
N MET A 135 -1.76 1.80 3.98
CA MET A 135 -2.40 0.68 3.30
C MET A 135 -3.35 -0.03 4.25
N LEU A 136 -4.60 -0.12 3.89
CA LEU A 136 -5.59 -1.00 4.53
C LEU A 136 -5.86 -2.25 3.69
N ALA A 137 -7.06 -2.75 3.80
CA ALA A 137 -7.68 -3.79 2.97
C ALA A 137 -9.21 -3.60 3.04
N ASP A 138 -9.96 -4.39 2.28
CA ASP A 138 -11.41 -4.50 2.47
C ASP A 138 -11.69 -5.26 3.78
N ILE A 139 -11.90 -4.50 4.85
CA ILE A 139 -12.15 -5.02 6.22
C ILE A 139 -13.60 -4.91 6.65
N TRP A 140 -14.44 -4.25 5.85
CA TRP A 140 -15.85 -4.05 6.17
C TRP A 140 -16.65 -5.33 5.98
N GLY A 141 -17.19 -5.85 7.08
CA GLY A 141 -17.85 -7.14 7.10
C GLY A 141 -16.95 -8.30 7.51
N GLY A 142 -15.74 -8.01 7.97
CA GLY A 142 -14.72 -8.97 8.36
C GLY A 142 -13.86 -9.44 7.17
N MET A 143 -12.85 -10.24 7.46
CA MET A 143 -11.90 -10.74 6.45
C MET A 143 -11.73 -12.27 6.59
N PRO A 144 -12.76 -13.05 6.19
CA PRO A 144 -12.72 -14.51 6.29
C PRO A 144 -11.51 -15.10 5.54
N GLY A 145 -10.83 -16.06 6.19
CA GLY A 145 -9.60 -16.64 5.65
C GLY A 145 -8.33 -15.82 5.86
N MET A 146 -8.45 -14.60 6.41
CA MET A 146 -7.30 -13.70 6.70
C MET A 146 -7.52 -12.87 7.97
N ALA A 147 -8.03 -13.45 9.04
CA ALA A 147 -8.44 -12.75 10.26
C ALA A 147 -7.31 -11.90 10.89
N HIS A 148 -6.07 -12.38 10.88
CA HIS A 148 -4.89 -11.64 11.35
C HIS A 148 -4.67 -10.35 10.55
N SER A 149 -4.85 -10.38 9.22
CA SER A 149 -4.74 -9.20 8.38
C SER A 149 -5.90 -8.24 8.61
N GLY A 150 -7.12 -8.75 8.69
CA GLY A 150 -8.31 -7.95 9.00
C GLY A 150 -8.18 -7.18 10.29
N ALA A 151 -7.75 -7.85 11.36
CA ALA A 151 -7.51 -7.24 12.67
C ALA A 151 -6.41 -6.17 12.62
N ALA A 152 -5.27 -6.48 11.98
CA ALA A 152 -4.17 -5.53 11.83
C ALA A 152 -4.58 -4.29 11.03
N ARG A 153 -5.31 -4.47 9.93
CA ARG A 153 -5.75 -3.37 9.06
C ARG A 153 -6.85 -2.51 9.70
N ALA A 154 -7.73 -3.11 10.50
CA ALA A 154 -8.67 -2.36 11.33
C ALA A 154 -7.94 -1.48 12.36
N GLY A 155 -6.85 -2.01 12.96
CA GLY A 155 -5.96 -1.23 13.82
C GLY A 155 -5.27 -0.08 13.08
N VAL A 156 -4.82 -0.29 11.85
CA VAL A 156 -4.25 0.79 11.00
C VAL A 156 -5.31 1.84 10.66
N TRP A 157 -6.57 1.45 10.44
CA TRP A 157 -7.63 2.43 10.23
C TRP A 157 -7.81 3.36 11.44
N ASN A 158 -7.97 2.80 12.63
CA ASN A 158 -8.08 3.62 13.86
C ASN A 158 -6.82 4.48 14.08
N LEU A 159 -5.62 3.92 13.84
CA LEU A 159 -4.36 4.67 13.90
C LEU A 159 -4.36 5.86 12.92
N THR A 160 -4.91 5.69 11.72
CA THR A 160 -5.02 6.75 10.70
C THR A 160 -5.88 7.90 11.20
N GLU A 161 -7.06 7.61 11.74
CA GLU A 161 -7.98 8.61 12.29
C GLU A 161 -7.39 9.33 13.51
N THR A 162 -6.74 8.58 14.40
CA THR A 162 -6.06 9.12 15.59
C THR A 162 -4.93 10.07 15.18
N ALA A 163 -4.04 9.62 14.32
CA ALA A 163 -2.90 10.43 13.86
C ALA A 163 -3.34 11.68 13.07
N ALA A 164 -4.40 11.57 12.28
CA ALA A 164 -5.00 12.71 11.58
C ALA A 164 -5.46 13.81 12.54
N CYS A 165 -6.04 13.44 13.69
CA CYS A 165 -6.45 14.38 14.72
C CYS A 165 -5.25 14.95 15.47
N GLU A 166 -4.33 14.08 15.91
CA GLU A 166 -3.21 14.49 16.76
C GLU A 166 -2.16 15.32 16.00
N TRP A 167 -1.90 15.00 14.73
CA TRP A 167 -0.83 15.63 13.94
C TRP A 167 -1.31 16.73 12.98
N GLY A 168 -2.62 16.93 12.87
CA GLY A 168 -3.20 17.96 12.02
C GLY A 168 -2.69 19.37 12.35
N HIS A 169 -2.44 19.67 13.64
CA HIS A 169 -1.91 20.96 14.07
C HIS A 169 -0.48 21.23 13.54
N ALA A 170 0.27 20.18 13.22
CA ALA A 170 1.60 20.28 12.61
C ALA A 170 1.57 20.35 11.07
N GLY A 171 0.37 20.45 10.47
CA GLY A 171 0.22 20.43 9.02
C GLY A 171 0.44 19.05 8.39
N VAL A 172 0.28 17.97 9.17
CA VAL A 172 0.42 16.60 8.68
C VAL A 172 -0.97 16.01 8.42
N ARG A 173 -1.20 15.58 7.20
CA ARG A 173 -2.41 14.84 6.81
C ARG A 173 -2.13 13.33 6.86
N VAL A 174 -3.02 12.58 7.47
CA VAL A 174 -2.91 11.11 7.55
C VAL A 174 -4.19 10.50 7.01
N ASN A 175 -4.07 9.76 5.91
CA ASN A 175 -5.18 9.11 5.23
C ASN A 175 -4.84 7.65 4.93
N ALA A 176 -5.78 6.92 4.37
CA ALA A 176 -5.56 5.54 3.99
C ALA A 176 -6.17 5.21 2.61
N VAL A 177 -5.65 4.17 1.98
CA VAL A 177 -6.24 3.51 0.82
C VAL A 177 -6.59 2.07 1.19
N ALA A 178 -7.76 1.62 0.78
CA ALA A 178 -8.25 0.27 1.05
C ALA A 178 -8.49 -0.48 -0.27
N PRO A 179 -7.54 -1.35 -0.68
CA PRO A 179 -7.73 -2.19 -1.84
C PRO A 179 -8.80 -3.26 -1.58
N GLY A 180 -9.62 -3.51 -2.60
CA GLY A 180 -10.35 -4.76 -2.74
C GLY A 180 -9.45 -5.84 -3.36
N TRP A 181 -9.98 -6.54 -4.36
CA TRP A 181 -9.22 -7.52 -5.11
C TRP A 181 -8.38 -6.83 -6.21
N ILE A 182 -7.10 -6.59 -5.92
CA ILE A 182 -6.14 -6.00 -6.85
C ILE A 182 -5.26 -7.10 -7.43
N ALA A 183 -5.22 -7.22 -8.74
CA ALA A 183 -4.30 -8.12 -9.44
C ALA A 183 -2.88 -7.59 -9.29
N SER A 184 -2.15 -8.10 -8.30
CA SER A 184 -0.81 -7.65 -7.94
C SER A 184 0.16 -8.82 -7.81
N ALA A 185 1.46 -8.52 -7.88
CA ALA A 185 2.53 -9.51 -7.72
C ALA A 185 2.45 -10.29 -6.38
N GLY A 186 1.79 -9.74 -5.36
CA GLY A 186 1.53 -10.44 -4.09
C GLY A 186 0.70 -11.71 -4.27
N MET A 187 -0.16 -11.78 -5.30
CA MET A 187 -0.97 -12.95 -5.59
C MET A 187 -0.16 -14.15 -6.13
N ASN A 188 1.04 -13.91 -6.65
CA ASN A 188 1.94 -14.99 -7.11
C ASN A 188 2.40 -15.94 -5.98
N SER A 189 2.20 -15.56 -4.72
CA SER A 189 2.50 -16.40 -3.55
C SER A 189 1.35 -17.35 -3.16
N TYR A 190 0.17 -17.21 -3.77
CA TYR A 190 -0.99 -18.04 -3.47
C TYR A 190 -0.94 -19.37 -4.24
N ASN A 191 -1.48 -20.41 -3.63
CA ASN A 191 -1.64 -21.72 -4.30
C ASN A 191 -2.76 -21.67 -5.35
N GLU A 192 -2.77 -22.65 -6.25
CA GLU A 192 -3.72 -22.69 -7.37
C GLU A 192 -5.19 -22.79 -6.91
N ASP A 193 -5.48 -23.51 -5.82
CA ASP A 193 -6.85 -23.60 -5.28
C ASP A 193 -7.39 -22.25 -4.86
N TYR A 194 -6.52 -21.43 -4.23
CA TYR A 194 -6.89 -20.07 -3.81
C TYR A 194 -7.01 -19.13 -5.02
N LEU A 195 -6.13 -19.26 -6.01
CA LEU A 195 -6.23 -18.48 -7.25
C LEU A 195 -7.51 -18.84 -8.03
N ALA A 196 -7.90 -20.12 -8.07
CA ALA A 196 -9.16 -20.54 -8.68
C ALA A 196 -10.38 -19.92 -7.97
N LEU A 197 -10.35 -19.85 -6.62
CA LEU A 197 -11.36 -19.12 -5.85
C LEU A 197 -11.38 -17.62 -6.22
N LEU A 198 -10.23 -16.98 -6.30
CA LEU A 198 -10.14 -15.56 -6.65
C LEU A 198 -10.72 -15.25 -8.03
N ARG A 199 -10.46 -16.11 -9.05
CA ARG A 199 -11.05 -15.96 -10.38
C ARG A 199 -12.59 -15.97 -10.34
N GLN A 200 -13.18 -16.72 -9.43
CA GLN A 200 -14.64 -16.73 -9.22
C GLN A 200 -15.12 -15.47 -8.49
N LEU A 201 -14.32 -14.97 -7.53
CA LEU A 201 -14.68 -13.80 -6.73
C LEU A 201 -14.74 -12.52 -7.57
N LYS A 202 -13.99 -12.41 -8.68
CA LYS A 202 -14.07 -11.24 -9.57
C LYS A 202 -15.51 -10.95 -10.04
N HIS A 203 -16.31 -11.99 -10.29
CA HIS A 203 -17.70 -11.85 -10.73
C HIS A 203 -18.66 -11.36 -9.63
N LYS A 204 -18.22 -11.35 -8.36
CA LYS A 204 -18.97 -10.81 -7.21
C LYS A 204 -18.63 -9.36 -6.93
N VAL A 205 -17.58 -8.84 -7.54
CA VAL A 205 -17.25 -7.40 -7.53
C VAL A 205 -18.28 -6.68 -8.40
N PRO A 206 -18.90 -5.57 -7.98
CA PRO A 206 -19.83 -4.81 -8.83
C PRO A 206 -19.24 -4.42 -10.18
N LEU A 207 -17.93 -4.04 -10.25
CA LEU A 207 -17.23 -3.78 -11.49
C LEU A 207 -16.76 -5.06 -12.23
N GLN A 208 -17.01 -6.25 -11.70
CA GLN A 208 -16.81 -7.58 -12.32
C GLN A 208 -15.40 -7.86 -12.85
N ARG A 209 -14.39 -7.20 -12.28
CA ARG A 209 -12.98 -7.41 -12.57
C ARG A 209 -12.12 -7.23 -11.31
N PHE A 210 -10.88 -7.61 -11.40
CA PHE A 210 -9.87 -7.15 -10.45
C PHE A 210 -9.51 -5.69 -10.72
N GLY A 211 -9.11 -4.96 -9.67
CA GLY A 211 -8.44 -3.68 -9.83
C GLY A 211 -6.99 -3.89 -10.27
N THR A 212 -6.39 -2.85 -10.86
CA THR A 212 -4.98 -2.82 -11.22
C THR A 212 -4.13 -2.19 -10.12
N GLU A 213 -2.84 -2.46 -10.10
CA GLU A 213 -1.90 -1.80 -9.18
C GLU A 213 -1.89 -0.28 -9.39
N SER A 214 -2.05 0.19 -10.63
CA SER A 214 -2.11 1.61 -10.98
C SER A 214 -3.35 2.32 -10.46
N GLU A 215 -4.49 1.64 -10.42
CA GLU A 215 -5.72 2.22 -9.85
C GLU A 215 -5.58 2.50 -8.35
N LEU A 216 -4.86 1.63 -7.63
CA LEU A 216 -4.54 1.89 -6.23
C LEU A 216 -3.45 2.96 -6.08
N ALA A 217 -2.39 2.89 -6.89
CA ALA A 217 -1.28 3.83 -6.85
C ALA A 217 -1.76 5.27 -7.08
N SER A 218 -2.65 5.49 -8.04
CA SER A 218 -3.24 6.80 -8.33
C SER A 218 -3.98 7.39 -7.13
N ALA A 219 -4.75 6.58 -6.40
CA ALA A 219 -5.42 7.04 -5.19
C ALA A 219 -4.42 7.39 -4.08
N ALA A 220 -3.35 6.60 -3.91
CA ALA A 220 -2.30 6.90 -2.96
C ALA A 220 -1.53 8.18 -3.33
N VAL A 221 -1.17 8.35 -4.60
CA VAL A 221 -0.49 9.55 -5.11
C VAL A 221 -1.37 10.79 -4.95
N PHE A 222 -2.67 10.71 -5.26
CA PHE A 222 -3.61 11.79 -4.99
C PHE A 222 -3.61 12.21 -3.51
N LEU A 223 -3.67 11.24 -2.59
CA LEU A 223 -3.67 11.52 -1.15
C LEU A 223 -2.32 12.07 -0.65
N LEU A 224 -1.20 11.75 -1.30
CA LEU A 224 0.10 12.32 -0.99
C LEU A 224 0.26 13.74 -1.53
N SER A 225 -0.46 14.11 -2.58
CA SER A 225 -0.34 15.39 -3.27
C SER A 225 -1.11 16.52 -2.57
N GLU A 226 -0.81 17.76 -2.98
CA GLU A 226 -1.53 18.96 -2.52
C GLU A 226 -3.00 19.00 -3.00
N ALA A 227 -3.37 18.23 -4.02
CA ALA A 227 -4.75 18.13 -4.47
C ALA A 227 -5.70 17.59 -3.39
N SER A 228 -5.17 16.91 -2.37
CA SER A 228 -5.91 16.42 -1.20
C SER A 228 -5.67 17.27 0.07
N ALA A 229 -5.32 18.55 -0.06
CA ALA A 229 -4.94 19.41 1.07
C ALA A 229 -5.99 19.53 2.18
N PHE A 230 -7.27 19.34 1.87
CA PHE A 230 -8.36 19.37 2.85
C PHE A 230 -8.95 17.98 3.16
N ILE A 231 -8.22 16.92 2.83
CA ILE A 231 -8.60 15.52 3.10
C ILE A 231 -7.69 14.99 4.20
N ASN A 232 -8.26 14.65 5.35
CA ASN A 232 -7.53 14.16 6.52
C ASN A 232 -8.37 13.16 7.31
N GLY A 233 -7.80 12.05 7.76
CA GLY A 233 -8.45 11.00 8.53
C GLY A 233 -9.41 10.13 7.71
N THR A 234 -9.33 10.14 6.38
CA THR A 234 -10.24 9.37 5.51
C THR A 234 -9.61 8.09 4.97
N VAL A 235 -10.49 7.23 4.47
CA VAL A 235 -10.13 6.02 3.72
C VAL A 235 -10.74 6.11 2.33
N ILE A 236 -9.91 6.07 1.30
CA ILE A 236 -10.37 5.87 -0.08
C ILE A 236 -10.37 4.38 -0.37
N ARG A 237 -11.54 3.83 -0.65
CA ARG A 237 -11.70 2.44 -1.07
C ARG A 237 -11.46 2.33 -2.57
N VAL A 238 -10.54 1.44 -2.96
CA VAL A 238 -10.21 1.08 -4.33
C VAL A 238 -10.54 -0.41 -4.51
N ASP A 239 -11.84 -0.71 -4.57
CA ASP A 239 -12.37 -2.05 -4.35
C ASP A 239 -13.44 -2.49 -5.36
N GLY A 240 -13.72 -1.67 -6.38
CA GLY A 240 -14.76 -1.97 -7.35
C GLY A 240 -16.18 -2.05 -6.78
N GLY A 241 -16.38 -1.57 -5.52
CA GLY A 241 -17.66 -1.56 -4.81
C GLY A 241 -17.95 -2.84 -4.01
N VAL A 242 -16.97 -3.70 -3.75
CA VAL A 242 -17.14 -5.01 -3.06
C VAL A 242 -17.96 -4.91 -1.78
N PRO A 243 -17.67 -4.02 -0.80
CA PRO A 243 -18.43 -3.97 0.45
C PRO A 243 -19.91 -3.55 0.28
N ASN A 244 -20.25 -3.00 -0.89
CA ASN A 244 -21.62 -2.57 -1.19
C ASN A 244 -22.43 -3.66 -1.90
N ALA A 245 -21.79 -4.73 -2.37
CA ALA A 245 -22.49 -5.86 -2.97
C ALA A 245 -23.46 -6.52 -1.97
N ARG A 246 -24.66 -6.82 -2.42
CA ARG A 246 -25.69 -7.47 -1.61
C ARG A 246 -25.99 -8.85 -2.18
N HIS A 247 -26.04 -9.86 -1.31
CA HIS A 247 -26.30 -11.25 -1.72
C HIS A 247 -27.65 -11.42 -2.40
N SER A 248 -28.63 -10.60 -2.02
CA SER A 248 -29.99 -10.59 -2.57
C SER A 248 -30.16 -9.75 -3.83
N TRP A 249 -29.13 -9.04 -4.27
CA TRP A 249 -29.19 -8.19 -5.46
C TRP A 249 -28.32 -8.80 -6.56
N PRO A 250 -28.90 -9.33 -7.65
CA PRO A 250 -28.13 -9.91 -8.74
C PRO A 250 -27.38 -8.79 -9.50
N LEU A 251 -26.10 -9.05 -9.78
CA LEU A 251 -25.31 -8.15 -10.63
C LEU A 251 -25.61 -8.49 -12.10
N ALA A 252 -25.92 -7.48 -12.90
CA ALA A 252 -26.00 -7.61 -14.35
C ALA A 252 -24.60 -7.80 -14.96
N SER A 253 -24.52 -8.36 -16.18
CA SER A 253 -23.26 -8.46 -16.91
C SER A 253 -22.67 -7.07 -17.15
N ALA A 254 -21.38 -6.93 -16.94
CA ALA A 254 -20.65 -5.69 -17.16
C ALA A 254 -20.09 -5.67 -18.59
N GLU A 255 -20.54 -4.72 -19.42
CA GLU A 255 -20.14 -4.61 -20.84
C GLU A 255 -19.21 -3.42 -21.12
N ARG A 256 -19.11 -2.46 -20.22
CA ARG A 256 -18.41 -1.19 -20.42
C ARG A 256 -17.50 -0.86 -19.26
N ILE A 257 -16.65 -1.82 -18.90
CA ILE A 257 -15.70 -1.66 -17.80
C ILE A 257 -14.31 -1.45 -18.39
N THR A 258 -13.71 -0.31 -18.08
CA THR A 258 -12.35 0.02 -18.45
C THR A 258 -11.42 -0.08 -17.25
N GLU A 259 -10.14 -0.36 -17.49
CA GLU A 259 -9.08 -0.35 -16.52
C GLU A 259 -8.23 0.91 -16.69
N TYR A 260 -7.71 1.42 -15.59
CA TYR A 260 -6.64 2.39 -15.61
C TYR A 260 -5.32 1.68 -15.30
N ASN A 261 -4.41 1.68 -16.28
CA ASN A 261 -3.11 1.02 -16.18
C ASN A 261 -1.98 2.00 -15.82
N GLY A 262 -2.34 3.23 -15.48
CA GLY A 262 -1.44 4.24 -14.96
C GLY A 262 -0.44 4.77 -15.97
N PHE A 263 0.56 5.44 -15.43
CA PHE A 263 1.76 5.89 -16.15
C PHE A 263 2.89 4.87 -16.03
N ALA A 264 2.73 3.87 -15.18
CA ALA A 264 3.71 2.86 -14.86
C ALA A 264 3.45 1.54 -15.61
N ARG A 265 4.44 0.68 -15.59
CA ARG A 265 4.33 -0.69 -16.12
C ARG A 265 3.42 -1.52 -15.22
N TYR A 266 2.32 -2.00 -15.77
CA TYR A 266 1.45 -2.97 -15.14
C TYR A 266 1.61 -4.34 -15.81
N GLU A 267 1.79 -5.37 -15.02
CA GLU A 267 1.77 -6.76 -15.46
C GLU A 267 0.78 -7.55 -14.58
N ALA A 268 -0.27 -8.05 -15.21
CA ALA A 268 -1.19 -8.93 -14.51
C ALA A 268 -0.46 -10.20 -14.01
N PRO A 269 -0.73 -10.67 -12.77
CA PRO A 269 -0.20 -11.94 -12.29
C PRO A 269 -0.51 -13.07 -13.26
N LYS A 270 0.48 -13.96 -13.52
CA LYS A 270 0.34 -15.06 -14.50
C LYS A 270 -0.89 -15.95 -14.24
N GLY A 271 -1.26 -16.16 -12.98
CA GLY A 271 -2.42 -16.95 -12.59
C GLY A 271 -3.78 -16.28 -12.78
N LEU A 272 -3.82 -15.01 -13.18
CA LEU A 272 -5.06 -14.23 -13.39
C LEU A 272 -5.22 -13.70 -14.83
N GLN A 273 -4.28 -14.04 -15.70
CA GLN A 273 -4.39 -13.80 -17.14
C GLN A 273 -5.44 -14.77 -17.71
N ASP A 274 -6.42 -14.26 -18.44
CA ASP A 274 -7.46 -15.05 -19.11
C ASP A 274 -6.91 -15.87 -20.26
#